data_442823061a31e50ddb2a5ae1d407b1da
#
_entry.id   442823061a31e50ddb2a5ae1d407b1da
#
_cell.length_a   1.000
_cell.length_b   1.000
_cell.length_c   1.000
_cell.angle_alpha   90.00
_cell.angle_beta   90.00
_cell.angle_gamma   90.00
#
_symmetry.space_group_name_H-M   'P 1'
#
loop_
_entity.id
_entity.type
_entity.pdbx_description
1 polymer ?
#
loop_
_entity_poly.entity_id
_entity_poly.type
_entity_poly.pdbx_seq_one_letter_code
_entity_poly.pdbx_strand_id
1 'polypeptide(L)'
;MKKVLWLVLGSAMLLTACDDKSKAPEQTKTAMEQPAQKTVSINYKQIALDKSKQARDASALAKDKSLQAKEAVKIAMQKQEEAQIILKQGGEDAEKLSKQKMDESNSAADLSLKLSEESEAASTLSIQLSKEAEEAANKANQ
;
A
#
# COMPACT_ATOMS: atom_id res chain seq x y z
N MET A 1 -14.54 2.98 20.58
CA MET A 1 -13.51 4.03 20.45
C MET A 1 -12.15 3.40 20.69
N LYS A 2 -11.47 2.96 19.63
CA LYS A 2 -10.09 2.41 19.69
C LYS A 2 -9.21 3.31 18.83
N LYS A 3 -8.29 4.01 19.50
CA LYS A 3 -7.33 4.94 18.89
C LYS A 3 -6.29 4.13 18.11
N VAL A 4 -6.25 4.31 16.80
CA VAL A 4 -5.18 3.75 15.94
C VAL A 4 -3.98 4.67 16.03
N LEU A 5 -2.90 4.13 16.59
CA LEU A 5 -1.61 4.81 16.77
C LEU A 5 -0.84 4.75 15.45
N TRP A 6 -0.64 5.90 14.82
CA TRP A 6 0.22 6.06 13.65
C TRP A 6 1.69 6.07 14.09
N LEU A 7 2.42 5.06 13.70
CA LEU A 7 3.87 4.98 13.90
C LEU A 7 4.57 5.55 12.66
N VAL A 8 5.02 6.80 12.78
CA VAL A 8 5.87 7.47 11.78
C VAL A 8 7.30 7.00 12.03
N LEU A 9 7.84 6.14 11.16
CA LEU A 9 9.27 5.81 11.15
C LEU A 9 10.02 6.91 10.36
N GLY A 10 10.64 7.82 11.11
CA GLY A 10 11.62 8.76 10.58
C GLY A 10 12.96 8.06 10.36
N SER A 11 13.40 7.94 9.10
CA SER A 11 14.76 7.48 8.76
C SER A 11 15.71 8.67 8.76
N ALA A 12 16.52 8.82 9.82
CA ALA A 12 17.64 9.73 9.88
C ALA A 12 18.85 9.08 9.17
N MET A 13 19.27 9.64 8.04
CA MET A 13 20.58 9.32 7.43
C MET A 13 21.67 10.19 8.07
N LEU A 14 22.55 9.56 8.82
CA LEU A 14 23.79 10.13 9.30
C LEU A 14 24.84 10.08 8.18
N LEU A 15 25.27 11.26 7.72
CA LEU A 15 26.45 11.44 6.88
C LEU A 15 27.65 11.59 7.81
N THR A 16 28.50 10.57 7.86
CA THR A 16 29.84 10.65 8.47
C THR A 16 30.80 11.36 7.52
N ALA A 17 31.31 12.50 7.95
CA ALA A 17 32.45 13.17 7.34
C ALA A 17 33.75 12.52 7.82
N CYS A 18 34.63 12.11 6.92
CA CYS A 18 36.02 11.77 7.24
C CYS A 18 36.88 12.99 7.11
N ASP A 19 37.56 13.29 8.20
CA ASP A 19 38.61 14.28 8.40
C ASP A 19 39.93 13.67 7.90
N ASP A 20 40.72 14.46 7.14
CA ASP A 20 42.16 14.22 7.07
C ASP A 20 42.96 15.52 6.97
N LYS A 21 43.92 15.62 7.89
CA LYS A 21 44.80 16.74 8.13
C LYS A 21 45.96 16.82 7.14
N SER A 22 46.32 17.98 6.66
CA SER A 22 47.72 18.50 6.76
C SER A 22 47.94 19.86 6.15
N LYS A 23 48.47 20.75 7.02
CA LYS A 23 49.46 21.86 6.82
C LYS A 23 49.07 23.12 6.05
N ALA A 24 49.06 24.21 6.82
CA ALA A 24 49.19 25.60 6.43
C ALA A 24 50.68 25.97 6.08
N PRO A 25 51.07 27.21 5.68
CA PRO A 25 50.26 28.37 5.36
C PRO A 25 50.71 29.10 4.06
N GLU A 26 49.88 29.93 3.44
CA GLU A 26 50.30 31.24 2.95
C GLU A 26 49.09 32.14 2.54
N GLN A 27 49.20 33.39 2.92
CA GLN A 27 48.21 34.44 2.74
C GLN A 27 48.02 34.81 1.27
N THR A 28 46.80 35.04 0.80
CA THR A 28 46.45 36.28 0.06
C THR A 28 44.94 36.31 -0.28
N LYS A 29 44.30 37.43 0.12
CA LYS A 29 43.16 38.14 -0.48
C LYS A 29 41.83 37.42 -0.65
N THR A 30 40.95 37.72 0.29
CA THR A 30 39.57 38.19 0.11
C THR A 30 38.97 38.03 -1.29
N ALA A 31 38.27 36.94 -1.51
CA ALA A 31 37.07 36.89 -2.31
C ALA A 31 36.03 36.13 -1.47
N MET A 32 34.95 36.81 -1.11
CA MET A 32 33.78 36.19 -0.51
C MET A 32 33.19 35.21 -1.54
N GLU A 33 33.64 33.98 -1.54
CA GLU A 33 32.94 32.91 -2.19
C GLU A 33 31.72 32.58 -1.33
N GLN A 34 30.57 33.13 -1.74
CA GLN A 34 29.27 32.66 -1.34
C GLN A 34 29.23 31.17 -1.57
N PRO A 35 28.92 30.33 -0.57
CA PRO A 35 28.75 28.90 -0.80
C PRO A 35 27.63 28.74 -1.85
N ALA A 36 27.99 28.23 -3.01
CA ALA A 36 27.03 27.87 -4.03
C ALA A 36 26.05 26.87 -3.40
N GLN A 37 24.88 27.36 -3.01
CA GLN A 37 23.75 26.51 -2.69
C GLN A 37 23.51 25.65 -3.94
N LYS A 38 23.91 24.38 -3.88
CA LYS A 38 23.45 23.38 -4.83
C LYS A 38 21.94 23.32 -4.69
N THR A 39 21.25 24.11 -5.49
CA THR A 39 19.82 23.97 -5.70
C THR A 39 19.62 22.59 -6.31
N VAL A 40 19.17 21.64 -5.51
CA VAL A 40 18.71 20.34 -5.99
C VAL A 40 17.50 20.65 -6.87
N SER A 41 17.68 20.66 -8.20
CA SER A 41 16.56 20.83 -9.11
C SER A 41 15.65 19.62 -8.98
N ILE A 42 14.47 19.82 -8.43
CA ILE A 42 13.47 18.76 -8.27
C ILE A 42 12.94 18.42 -9.65
N ASN A 43 13.13 17.17 -10.07
CA ASN A 43 12.60 16.70 -11.36
C ASN A 43 11.12 16.32 -11.23
N TYR A 44 10.25 17.30 -11.30
CA TYR A 44 8.80 17.11 -11.21
C TYR A 44 8.23 16.20 -12.30
N LYS A 45 8.83 16.19 -13.49
CA LYS A 45 8.40 15.29 -14.58
C LYS A 45 8.61 13.83 -14.20
N GLN A 46 9.76 13.49 -13.60
CA GLN A 46 10.03 12.13 -13.13
C GLN A 46 9.08 11.76 -11.98
N ILE A 47 8.84 12.65 -11.04
CA ILE A 47 7.88 12.43 -9.94
C ILE A 47 6.49 12.14 -10.49
N ALA A 48 6.01 12.90 -11.48
CA ALA A 48 4.71 12.68 -12.09
C ALA A 48 4.61 11.30 -12.75
N LEU A 49 5.65 10.86 -13.47
CA LEU A 49 5.69 9.54 -14.09
C LEU A 49 5.68 8.40 -13.05
N ASP A 50 6.48 8.52 -12.00
CA ASP A 50 6.57 7.52 -10.94
C ASP A 50 5.25 7.40 -10.18
N LYS A 51 4.60 8.54 -9.86
CA LYS A 51 3.28 8.56 -9.21
C LYS A 51 2.19 7.99 -10.11
N SER A 52 2.21 8.27 -11.41
CA SER A 52 1.28 7.68 -12.37
C SER A 52 1.44 6.16 -12.47
N LYS A 53 2.67 5.65 -12.43
CA LYS A 53 2.92 4.21 -12.41
C LYS A 53 2.38 3.59 -11.13
N GLN A 54 2.71 4.15 -9.97
CA GLN A 54 2.21 3.67 -8.67
C GLN A 54 0.68 3.67 -8.61
N ALA A 55 0.02 4.68 -9.18
CA ALA A 55 -1.44 4.75 -9.26
C ALA A 55 -2.04 3.59 -10.08
N ARG A 56 -1.41 3.23 -11.19
CA ARG A 56 -1.84 2.08 -12.01
C ARG A 56 -1.66 0.77 -11.27
N ASP A 57 -0.52 0.59 -10.59
CA ASP A 57 -0.23 -0.61 -9.80
C ASP A 57 -1.24 -0.77 -8.65
N ALA A 58 -1.57 0.32 -7.96
CA ALA A 58 -2.60 0.34 -6.92
C ALA A 58 -4.00 0.02 -7.48
N SER A 59 -4.34 0.52 -8.67
CA SER A 59 -5.61 0.20 -9.33
C SER A 59 -5.68 -1.28 -9.74
N ALA A 60 -4.59 -1.85 -10.23
CA ALA A 60 -4.51 -3.27 -10.57
C ALA A 60 -4.68 -4.14 -9.31
N LEU A 61 -4.03 -3.77 -8.20
CA LEU A 61 -4.19 -4.44 -6.91
C LEU A 61 -5.65 -4.40 -6.42
N ALA A 62 -6.30 -3.25 -6.50
CA ALA A 62 -7.70 -3.10 -6.12
C ALA A 62 -8.61 -4.06 -6.92
N LYS A 63 -8.40 -4.15 -8.22
CA LYS A 63 -9.14 -5.06 -9.09
C LYS A 63 -8.91 -6.52 -8.71
N ASP A 64 -7.67 -6.92 -8.47
CA ASP A 64 -7.31 -8.28 -8.08
C ASP A 64 -7.97 -8.66 -6.76
N LYS A 65 -7.88 -7.80 -5.73
CA LYS A 65 -8.54 -8.00 -4.44
C LYS A 65 -10.06 -8.10 -4.57
N SER A 66 -10.68 -7.31 -5.43
CA SER A 66 -12.11 -7.40 -5.70
C SER A 66 -12.52 -8.73 -6.34
N LEU A 67 -11.70 -9.26 -7.25
CA LEU A 67 -11.94 -10.59 -7.84
C LEU A 67 -11.80 -11.72 -6.82
N GLN A 68 -10.77 -11.66 -5.98
CA GLN A 68 -10.57 -12.63 -4.89
C GLN A 68 -11.72 -12.57 -3.88
N ALA A 69 -12.23 -11.39 -3.53
CA ALA A 69 -13.38 -11.21 -2.66
C ALA A 69 -14.63 -11.91 -3.23
N LYS A 70 -14.89 -11.72 -4.53
CA LYS A 70 -16.02 -12.39 -5.20
C LYS A 70 -15.90 -13.91 -5.19
N GLU A 71 -14.68 -14.42 -5.36
CA GLU A 71 -14.45 -15.86 -5.31
C GLU A 71 -14.65 -16.41 -3.89
N ALA A 72 -14.21 -15.70 -2.88
CA ALA A 72 -14.45 -16.06 -1.48
C ALA A 72 -15.95 -16.10 -1.14
N VAL A 73 -16.76 -15.17 -1.67
CA VAL A 73 -18.22 -15.21 -1.55
C VAL A 73 -18.79 -16.49 -2.15
N LYS A 74 -18.36 -16.88 -3.34
CA LYS A 74 -18.86 -18.12 -3.99
C LYS A 74 -18.51 -19.33 -3.15
N ILE A 75 -17.29 -19.42 -2.61
CA ILE A 75 -16.88 -20.50 -1.71
C ILE A 75 -17.78 -20.53 -0.47
N ALA A 76 -18.06 -19.38 0.15
CA ALA A 76 -18.96 -19.30 1.29
C ALA A 76 -20.36 -19.84 0.96
N MET A 77 -20.93 -19.44 -0.18
CA MET A 77 -22.24 -19.92 -0.62
C MET A 77 -22.24 -21.42 -0.88
N GLN A 78 -21.22 -21.94 -1.54
CA GLN A 78 -21.11 -23.40 -1.80
C GLN A 78 -21.03 -24.20 -0.49
N LYS A 79 -20.22 -23.72 0.48
CA LYS A 79 -20.12 -24.38 1.79
C LYS A 79 -21.42 -24.33 2.57
N GLN A 80 -22.18 -23.27 2.47
CA GLN A 80 -23.50 -23.17 3.06
C GLN A 80 -24.50 -24.17 2.41
N GLU A 81 -24.46 -24.31 1.09
CA GLU A 81 -25.29 -25.27 0.37
C GLU A 81 -24.91 -26.71 0.73
N GLU A 82 -23.60 -27.05 0.77
CA GLU A 82 -23.09 -28.34 1.23
C GLU A 82 -23.62 -28.66 2.64
N ALA A 83 -23.59 -27.70 3.57
CA ALA A 83 -24.10 -27.87 4.92
C ALA A 83 -25.58 -28.23 4.95
N GLN A 84 -26.39 -27.55 4.12
CA GLN A 84 -27.82 -27.81 4.03
C GLN A 84 -28.13 -29.19 3.42
N ILE A 85 -27.38 -29.63 2.41
CA ILE A 85 -27.52 -30.95 1.79
C ILE A 85 -27.21 -32.03 2.81
N ILE A 86 -26.13 -31.91 3.58
CA ILE A 86 -25.73 -32.83 4.63
C ILE A 86 -26.86 -33.03 5.67
N LEU A 87 -27.43 -31.88 6.14
CA LEU A 87 -28.56 -31.95 7.08
C LEU A 87 -29.78 -32.65 6.51
N LYS A 88 -30.11 -32.44 5.22
CA LYS A 88 -31.25 -33.08 4.56
C LYS A 88 -31.05 -34.57 4.35
N GLN A 89 -29.80 -35.00 4.10
CA GLN A 89 -29.48 -36.43 3.94
C GLN A 89 -29.54 -37.17 5.27
N GLY A 90 -29.34 -36.47 6.39
CA GLY A 90 -29.35 -37.07 7.72
C GLY A 90 -28.15 -37.97 7.97
N GLY A 91 -28.22 -38.73 9.06
CA GLY A 91 -27.15 -39.63 9.49
C GLY A 91 -26.54 -39.24 10.82
N GLU A 92 -25.84 -40.17 11.43
CA GLU A 92 -25.31 -40.03 12.81
C GLU A 92 -24.35 -38.81 12.98
N ASP A 93 -23.62 -38.47 11.92
CA ASP A 93 -22.65 -37.35 11.94
C ASP A 93 -23.13 -36.08 11.18
N ALA A 94 -24.39 -36.07 10.68
CA ALA A 94 -24.89 -35.01 9.82
C ALA A 94 -24.80 -33.62 10.45
N GLU A 95 -25.14 -33.51 11.72
CA GLU A 95 -25.05 -32.21 12.46
C GLU A 95 -23.60 -31.73 12.58
N LYS A 96 -22.65 -32.60 12.92
CA LYS A 96 -21.25 -32.29 13.06
C LYS A 96 -20.64 -31.85 11.75
N LEU A 97 -20.90 -32.59 10.66
CA LEU A 97 -20.40 -32.27 9.34
C LEU A 97 -21.00 -30.98 8.78
N SER A 98 -22.31 -30.79 8.98
CA SER A 98 -22.97 -29.53 8.60
C SER A 98 -22.40 -28.33 9.34
N LYS A 99 -22.16 -28.44 10.66
CA LYS A 99 -21.52 -27.39 11.44
C LYS A 99 -20.13 -27.07 10.91
N GLN A 100 -19.31 -28.07 10.60
CA GLN A 100 -18.00 -27.87 10.00
C GLN A 100 -18.10 -27.08 8.68
N LYS A 101 -19.06 -27.43 7.81
CA LYS A 101 -19.28 -26.70 6.55
C LYS A 101 -19.73 -25.26 6.77
N MET A 102 -20.54 -25.01 7.78
CA MET A 102 -20.92 -23.64 8.16
C MET A 102 -19.74 -22.83 8.68
N ASP A 103 -18.85 -23.43 9.46
CA ASP A 103 -17.63 -22.76 9.95
C ASP A 103 -16.67 -22.43 8.76
N GLU A 104 -16.54 -23.34 7.78
CA GLU A 104 -15.82 -23.09 6.52
C GLU A 104 -16.46 -21.93 5.73
N SER A 105 -17.81 -21.88 5.65
CA SER A 105 -18.55 -20.79 5.00
C SER A 105 -18.30 -19.45 5.69
N ASN A 106 -18.38 -19.41 7.01
CA ASN A 106 -18.14 -18.18 7.77
C ASN A 106 -16.70 -17.67 7.55
N SER A 107 -15.72 -18.59 7.57
CA SER A 107 -14.32 -18.23 7.31
C SER A 107 -14.10 -17.64 5.91
N ALA A 108 -14.79 -18.19 4.90
CA ALA A 108 -14.74 -17.65 3.54
C ALA A 108 -15.45 -16.29 3.43
N ALA A 109 -16.55 -16.09 4.15
CA ALA A 109 -17.24 -14.81 4.20
C ALA A 109 -16.36 -13.72 4.86
N ASP A 110 -15.69 -14.04 5.98
CA ASP A 110 -14.76 -13.13 6.65
C ASP A 110 -13.58 -12.76 5.74
N LEU A 111 -13.05 -13.74 4.99
CA LEU A 111 -12.02 -13.50 3.99
C LEU A 111 -12.50 -12.53 2.90
N SER A 112 -13.74 -12.70 2.42
CA SER A 112 -14.33 -11.80 1.43
C SER A 112 -14.44 -10.37 1.93
N LEU A 113 -14.87 -10.17 3.16
CA LEU A 113 -14.94 -8.83 3.78
C LEU A 113 -13.55 -8.19 3.84
N LYS A 114 -12.55 -8.91 4.34
CA LYS A 114 -11.16 -8.42 4.40
C LYS A 114 -10.62 -8.05 3.03
N LEU A 115 -10.83 -8.88 2.02
CA LEU A 115 -10.38 -8.61 0.65
C LEU A 115 -11.10 -7.39 0.03
N SER A 116 -12.37 -7.17 0.39
CA SER A 116 -13.12 -5.98 -0.02
C SER A 116 -12.54 -4.71 0.60
N GLU A 117 -12.21 -4.72 1.88
CA GLU A 117 -11.55 -3.60 2.57
C GLU A 117 -10.16 -3.30 1.96
N GLU A 118 -9.37 -4.34 1.65
CA GLU A 118 -8.08 -4.19 0.97
C GLU A 118 -8.24 -3.60 -0.45
N SER A 119 -9.30 -3.99 -1.18
CA SER A 119 -9.64 -3.43 -2.48
C SER A 119 -9.99 -1.95 -2.39
N GLU A 120 -10.78 -1.55 -1.41
CA GLU A 120 -11.16 -0.16 -1.18
C GLU A 120 -9.95 0.70 -0.82
N ALA A 121 -9.09 0.21 0.08
CA ALA A 121 -7.85 0.89 0.45
C ALA A 121 -6.92 1.10 -0.76
N ALA A 122 -6.75 0.08 -1.61
CA ALA A 122 -5.95 0.18 -2.83
C ALA A 122 -6.57 1.15 -3.84
N SER A 123 -7.89 1.20 -3.97
CA SER A 123 -8.59 2.16 -4.83
C SER A 123 -8.38 3.60 -4.35
N THR A 124 -8.48 3.83 -3.05
CA THR A 124 -8.24 5.14 -2.44
C THR A 124 -6.80 5.60 -2.66
N LEU A 125 -5.83 4.70 -2.47
CA LEU A 125 -4.41 4.97 -2.75
C LEU A 125 -4.18 5.34 -4.22
N SER A 126 -4.82 4.63 -5.16
CA SER A 126 -4.72 4.93 -6.59
C SER A 126 -5.21 6.34 -6.92
N ILE A 127 -6.33 6.76 -6.34
CA ILE A 127 -6.88 8.12 -6.52
C ILE A 127 -5.92 9.17 -5.96
N GLN A 128 -5.38 8.95 -4.76
CA GLN A 128 -4.42 9.86 -4.15
C GLN A 128 -3.16 10.02 -5.01
N LEU A 129 -2.56 8.91 -5.45
CA LEU A 129 -1.38 8.92 -6.29
C LEU A 129 -1.61 9.59 -7.64
N SER A 130 -2.81 9.46 -8.21
CA SER A 130 -3.19 10.15 -9.44
C SER A 130 -3.22 11.67 -9.24
N LYS A 131 -3.75 12.16 -8.13
CA LYS A 131 -3.74 13.60 -7.79
C LYS A 131 -2.32 14.12 -7.58
N GLU A 132 -1.48 13.38 -6.86
CA GLU A 132 -0.06 13.73 -6.66
C GLU A 132 0.72 13.77 -7.99
N ALA A 133 0.40 12.86 -8.92
CA ALA A 133 0.97 12.86 -10.27
C ALA A 133 0.57 14.12 -11.07
N GLU A 134 -0.70 14.51 -11.00
CA GLU A 134 -1.21 15.71 -11.65
C GLU A 134 -0.57 16.98 -11.08
N GLU A 135 -0.47 17.08 -9.76
CA GLU A 135 0.21 18.21 -9.10
C GLU A 135 1.68 18.32 -9.50
N ALA A 136 2.40 17.20 -9.57
CA ALA A 136 3.78 17.17 -10.02
C ALA A 136 3.91 17.55 -11.51
N ALA A 137 2.99 17.10 -12.37
CA ALA A 137 2.98 17.47 -13.77
C ALA A 137 2.73 18.98 -13.97
N ASN A 138 1.83 19.56 -13.18
CA ASN A 138 1.57 21.00 -13.20
C ASN A 138 2.79 21.83 -12.77
N LYS A 139 3.52 21.38 -11.75
CA LYS A 139 4.79 22.02 -11.33
C LYS A 139 5.91 21.87 -12.35
N ALA A 140 5.90 20.80 -13.14
CA ALA A 140 6.90 20.61 -14.20
C ALA A 140 6.71 21.54 -15.40
N ASN A 141 5.52 22.14 -15.55
CA ASN A 141 5.18 23.04 -16.65
C ASN A 141 5.22 24.53 -16.27
N GLN A 142 5.59 24.85 -15.03
CA GLN A 142 5.83 26.22 -14.52
C GLN A 142 7.28 26.61 -14.65
#